data_0416eebf15448400d1c28052fb033668
#
_entry.id   0416eebf15448400d1c28052fb033668
#
_cell.length_a   1.000
_cell.length_b   1.000
_cell.length_c   1.000
_cell.angle_alpha   90.00
_cell.angle_beta   90.00
_cell.angle_gamma   90.00
#
_symmetry.space_group_name_H-M   'P 1'
#
loop_
_entity.id
_entity.type
_entity.pdbx_description
1 polymer ?
#
loop_
_entity_poly.entity_id
_entity_poly.type
_entity_poly.pdbx_seq_one_letter_code
_entity_poly.pdbx_strand_id
1 'polypeptide(L)'
;MDEIDLVKLIPRIQSIYVLWGENLPFYPDPFEFDLKKDVKKQFEIICNLINSSETDEIICAGDADREGEVIVRLILSAGLRSYKKITRLWLPDQTPQTIIKQMEERKLDSEYDNLYYEGLARTYIDWILGINLTRSISSIANQTMSIGRVICPIVIAIYERDKSIYVLASPS
;
A
#
# COMPACT_ATOMS: atom_id res chain seq x y z
N MET A 1 -13.93 -17.56 -1.13
CA MET A 1 -12.52 -17.68 -1.57
C MET A 1 -11.87 -16.49 -0.93
N ASP A 2 -11.28 -16.74 0.23
CA ASP A 2 -10.81 -15.68 1.12
C ASP A 2 -9.70 -14.91 0.42
N GLU A 3 -9.83 -13.58 0.45
CA GLU A 3 -8.80 -12.63 0.01
C GLU A 3 -7.48 -13.06 0.64
N ILE A 4 -6.60 -13.62 -0.17
CA ILE A 4 -5.23 -13.86 0.24
C ILE A 4 -4.66 -12.47 0.42
N ASP A 5 -4.62 -11.99 1.66
CA ASP A 5 -3.87 -10.81 2.07
C ASP A 5 -2.38 -11.10 1.80
N LEU A 6 -2.03 -10.98 0.52
CA LEU A 6 -0.68 -11.13 0.02
C LEU A 6 0.22 -10.16 0.77
N VAL A 7 1.26 -10.69 1.34
CA VAL A 7 2.42 -10.07 1.97
C VAL A 7 2.33 -8.55 2.05
N LYS A 8 1.73 -8.05 3.11
CA LYS A 8 1.58 -6.60 3.30
C LYS A 8 2.87 -6.09 3.95
N LEU A 9 3.75 -5.56 3.14
CA LEU A 9 4.88 -4.79 3.62
C LEU A 9 4.35 -3.44 4.15
N ILE A 10 4.70 -3.11 5.38
CA ILE A 10 4.33 -1.84 6.01
C ILE A 10 5.58 -0.98 6.16
N PRO A 11 5.49 0.34 6.00
CA PRO A 11 6.61 1.22 6.28
C PRO A 11 7.12 0.98 7.70
N ARG A 12 8.42 0.71 7.82
CA ARG A 12 9.05 0.46 9.10
C ARG A 12 9.07 1.75 9.91
N ILE A 13 8.33 1.77 11.00
CA ILE A 13 8.56 2.76 12.03
C ILE A 13 9.80 2.28 12.76
N GLN A 14 10.98 2.79 12.39
CA GLN A 14 12.14 2.62 13.26
C GLN A 14 11.67 3.02 14.65
N SER A 15 11.99 2.21 15.65
CA SER A 15 11.58 2.35 17.04
C SER A 15 12.14 3.66 17.65
N ILE A 16 11.71 4.76 17.10
CA ILE A 16 11.88 6.05 17.71
C ILE A 16 10.75 6.11 18.71
N TYR A 17 11.09 6.00 19.97
CA TYR A 17 10.29 6.53 21.07
C TYR A 17 10.21 8.06 20.88
N VAL A 18 9.58 8.48 19.80
CA VAL A 18 9.22 9.86 19.59
C VAL A 18 8.02 10.08 20.48
N LEU A 19 8.23 10.78 21.57
CA LEU A 19 7.16 11.25 22.45
C LEU A 19 6.12 11.90 21.54
N TRP A 20 4.85 11.55 21.76
CA TRP A 20 3.74 12.11 21.02
C TRP A 20 3.83 13.64 21.04
N GLY A 21 3.93 14.26 19.86
CA GLY A 21 4.04 15.71 19.70
C GLY A 21 5.46 16.29 19.64
N GLU A 22 6.50 15.53 19.95
CA GLU A 22 7.89 15.98 19.76
C GLU A 22 8.41 15.60 18.37
N ASN A 23 9.27 16.43 17.79
CA ASN A 23 9.91 16.23 16.48
C ASN A 23 8.94 16.05 15.30
N LEU A 24 7.88 16.83 15.27
CA LEU A 24 7.02 16.94 14.09
C LEU A 24 7.47 18.13 13.23
N PRO A 25 7.38 18.05 11.90
CA PRO A 25 6.96 16.87 11.13
C PRO A 25 8.04 15.78 11.04
N PHE A 26 7.63 14.51 11.07
CA PHE A 26 8.51 13.36 10.94
C PHE A 26 8.60 12.92 9.47
N TYR A 27 9.81 12.78 8.97
CA TYR A 27 10.12 12.29 7.62
C TYR A 27 11.10 11.11 7.75
N PRO A 28 10.71 9.89 7.35
CA PRO A 28 11.64 8.77 7.35
C PRO A 28 12.66 8.94 6.20
N ASP A 29 13.94 8.72 6.51
CA ASP A 29 15.01 8.69 5.51
C ASP A 29 16.07 7.66 5.96
N PRO A 30 16.22 6.54 5.26
CA PRO A 30 15.40 6.08 4.14
C PRO A 30 14.00 5.58 4.55
N PHE A 31 13.09 5.47 3.57
CA PHE A 31 11.83 4.77 3.74
C PHE A 31 12.08 3.25 3.68
N GLU A 32 11.87 2.57 4.79
CA GLU A 32 12.03 1.13 4.90
C GLU A 32 10.67 0.45 5.06
N PHE A 33 10.53 -0.74 4.48
CA PHE A 33 9.34 -1.57 4.63
C PHE A 33 9.67 -2.79 5.49
N ASP A 34 8.77 -3.13 6.39
CA ASP A 34 8.85 -4.32 7.22
C ASP A 34 7.77 -5.33 6.88
N LEU A 35 8.10 -6.59 7.05
CA LEU A 35 7.17 -7.69 6.83
C LEU A 35 6.30 -7.89 8.07
N LYS A 36 4.98 -7.91 7.90
CA LYS A 36 4.07 -8.26 8.98
C LYS A 36 4.34 -9.68 9.48
N LYS A 37 4.25 -9.87 10.79
CA LYS A 37 4.57 -11.17 11.44
C LYS A 37 3.67 -12.32 10.98
N ASP A 38 2.41 -12.05 10.73
CA ASP A 38 1.39 -13.00 10.30
C ASP A 38 1.60 -13.54 8.89
N VAL A 39 2.27 -12.77 8.01
CA VAL A 39 2.52 -13.17 6.62
C VAL A 39 3.93 -13.72 6.36
N LYS A 40 4.78 -13.77 7.39
CA LYS A 40 6.17 -14.20 7.27
C LYS A 40 6.33 -15.59 6.64
N LYS A 41 5.50 -16.53 7.04
CA LYS A 41 5.52 -17.90 6.51
C LYS A 41 5.21 -17.93 5.01
N GLN A 42 4.22 -17.16 4.57
CA GLN A 42 3.87 -17.08 3.15
C GLN A 42 5.00 -16.41 2.34
N PHE A 43 5.62 -15.37 2.88
CA PHE A 43 6.76 -14.71 2.25
C PHE A 43 7.95 -15.66 2.09
N GLU A 44 8.26 -16.48 3.10
CA GLU A 44 9.33 -17.49 3.02
C GLU A 44 9.06 -18.52 1.91
N ILE A 45 7.80 -18.94 1.74
CA ILE A 45 7.42 -19.85 0.64
C ILE A 45 7.67 -19.17 -0.71
N ILE A 46 7.23 -17.94 -0.87
CA ILE A 46 7.45 -17.16 -2.11
C ILE A 46 8.95 -17.02 -2.38
N CYS A 47 9.74 -16.64 -1.38
CA CYS A 47 11.19 -16.51 -1.52
C CYS A 47 11.86 -17.81 -1.98
N ASN A 48 11.43 -18.95 -1.43
CA ASN A 48 11.98 -20.25 -1.83
C ASN A 48 11.64 -20.57 -3.30
N LEU A 49 10.42 -20.30 -3.72
CA LEU A 49 9.97 -20.55 -5.10
C LEU A 49 10.69 -19.65 -6.11
N ILE A 50 10.71 -18.34 -5.89
CA ILE A 50 11.31 -17.38 -6.83
C ILE A 50 12.84 -17.52 -6.95
N ASN A 51 13.50 -18.07 -5.92
CA ASN A 51 14.94 -18.31 -5.94
C ASN A 51 15.33 -19.75 -6.29
N SER A 52 14.36 -20.62 -6.58
CA SER A 52 14.64 -21.99 -7.03
C SER A 52 15.42 -21.98 -8.34
N SER A 53 16.35 -22.92 -8.49
CA SER A 53 17.07 -23.15 -9.74
C SER A 53 16.17 -23.64 -10.89
N GLU A 54 15.00 -24.18 -10.56
CA GLU A 54 14.00 -24.66 -11.51
C GLU A 54 13.07 -23.56 -12.02
N THR A 55 13.14 -22.35 -11.44
CA THR A 55 12.33 -21.20 -11.85
C THR A 55 13.07 -20.38 -12.90
N ASP A 56 12.61 -20.39 -14.12
CA ASP A 56 13.20 -19.63 -15.24
C ASP A 56 12.57 -18.23 -15.37
N GLU A 57 11.28 -18.11 -15.10
CA GLU A 57 10.51 -16.88 -15.25
C GLU A 57 9.58 -16.67 -14.05
N ILE A 58 9.43 -15.42 -13.64
CA ILE A 58 8.47 -14.98 -12.62
C ILE A 58 7.38 -14.20 -13.31
N ILE A 59 6.13 -14.66 -13.18
CA ILE A 59 4.96 -13.98 -13.72
C ILE A 59 4.25 -13.25 -12.58
N CYS A 60 4.28 -11.93 -12.60
CA CYS A 60 3.63 -11.08 -11.63
C CYS A 60 2.15 -10.90 -11.97
N ALA A 61 1.25 -11.48 -11.18
CA ALA A 61 -0.19 -11.47 -11.38
C ALA A 61 -0.94 -10.73 -10.25
N GLY A 62 -0.35 -9.67 -9.71
CA GLY A 62 -1.05 -8.78 -8.76
C GLY A 62 -2.20 -8.03 -9.43
N ASP A 63 -3.02 -7.34 -8.63
CA ASP A 63 -4.15 -6.57 -9.15
C ASP A 63 -3.73 -5.62 -10.27
N ALA A 64 -4.65 -5.38 -11.21
CA ALA A 64 -4.40 -4.54 -12.37
C ALA A 64 -4.54 -3.05 -12.01
N ASP A 65 -3.78 -2.62 -11.01
CA ASP A 65 -3.69 -1.24 -10.55
C ASP A 65 -2.29 -0.91 -10.01
N ARG A 66 -2.08 0.35 -9.62
CA ARG A 66 -0.81 0.81 -9.05
C ARG A 66 -0.49 0.22 -7.69
N GLU A 67 -1.50 -0.14 -6.90
CA GLU A 67 -1.30 -0.70 -5.56
C GLU A 67 -0.83 -2.15 -5.67
N GLY A 68 -1.47 -2.95 -6.54
CA GLY A 68 -1.03 -4.29 -6.88
C GLY A 68 0.39 -4.33 -7.45
N GLU A 69 0.76 -3.33 -8.26
CA GLU A 69 2.11 -3.19 -8.80
C GLU A 69 3.14 -2.95 -7.68
N VAL A 70 2.87 -2.03 -6.76
CA VAL A 70 3.75 -1.75 -5.61
C VAL A 70 3.93 -2.98 -4.74
N ILE A 71 2.86 -3.70 -4.42
CA ILE A 71 2.90 -4.90 -3.57
C ILE A 71 3.83 -5.94 -4.18
N VAL A 72 3.64 -6.27 -5.46
CA VAL A 72 4.42 -7.31 -6.14
C VAL A 72 5.90 -6.91 -6.20
N ARG A 73 6.22 -5.68 -6.56
CA ARG A 73 7.60 -5.23 -6.66
C ARG A 73 8.31 -5.13 -5.32
N LEU A 74 7.62 -4.74 -4.26
CA LEU A 74 8.19 -4.77 -2.92
C LEU A 74 8.52 -6.20 -2.47
N ILE A 75 7.65 -7.18 -2.79
CA ILE A 75 7.92 -8.59 -2.52
C ILE A 75 9.17 -9.07 -3.26
N LEU A 76 9.27 -8.74 -4.55
CA LEU A 76 10.43 -9.12 -5.35
C LEU A 76 11.71 -8.45 -4.86
N SER A 77 11.66 -7.15 -4.55
CA SER A 77 12.82 -6.41 -4.05
C SER A 77 13.34 -6.94 -2.71
N ALA A 78 12.44 -7.41 -1.84
CA ALA A 78 12.80 -7.97 -0.55
C ALA A 78 13.23 -9.45 -0.62
N GLY A 79 12.71 -10.23 -1.59
CA GLY A 79 12.85 -11.69 -1.61
C GLY A 79 13.74 -12.24 -2.72
N LEU A 80 13.88 -11.56 -3.86
CA LEU A 80 14.64 -12.06 -5.01
C LEU A 80 16.15 -11.85 -4.82
N ARG A 81 16.94 -12.92 -4.97
CA ARG A 81 18.38 -12.92 -4.73
C ARG A 81 19.24 -13.00 -6.00
N SER A 82 18.64 -13.43 -7.11
CA SER A 82 19.33 -13.63 -8.38
C SER A 82 18.50 -13.08 -9.52
N TYR A 83 19.14 -12.69 -10.61
CA TYR A 83 18.45 -12.23 -11.80
C TYR A 83 17.53 -13.33 -12.34
N LYS A 84 16.27 -12.98 -12.57
CA LYS A 84 15.26 -13.81 -13.24
C LYS A 84 14.54 -12.94 -14.26
N LYS A 85 13.99 -13.58 -15.29
CA LYS A 85 13.07 -12.91 -16.19
C LYS A 85 11.76 -12.62 -15.45
N ILE A 86 11.33 -11.36 -15.41
CA ILE A 86 10.09 -10.95 -14.74
C ILE A 86 9.15 -10.39 -15.80
N THR A 87 7.94 -10.92 -15.84
CA THR A 87 6.87 -10.45 -16.71
C THR A 87 5.62 -10.11 -15.92
N ARG A 88 4.84 -9.17 -16.41
CA ARG A 88 3.60 -8.70 -15.80
C ARG A 88 2.39 -9.28 -16.53
N LEU A 89 1.56 -10.00 -15.81
CA LEU A 89 0.25 -10.45 -16.24
C LEU A 89 -0.79 -9.43 -15.76
N TRP A 90 -1.30 -8.62 -16.68
CA TRP A 90 -2.26 -7.57 -16.39
C TRP A 90 -3.69 -8.08 -16.60
N LEU A 91 -4.42 -8.32 -15.50
CA LEU A 91 -5.77 -8.91 -15.52
C LEU A 91 -6.82 -7.86 -15.12
N PRO A 92 -7.40 -7.12 -16.07
CA PRO A 92 -8.49 -6.19 -15.77
C PRO A 92 -9.77 -6.91 -15.33
N ASP A 93 -9.94 -8.15 -15.73
CA ASP A 93 -10.97 -9.08 -15.27
C ASP A 93 -10.42 -10.51 -15.23
N GLN A 94 -11.14 -11.43 -14.60
CA GLN A 94 -10.73 -12.83 -14.41
C GLN A 94 -11.50 -13.81 -15.28
N THR A 95 -12.01 -13.37 -16.44
CA THR A 95 -12.65 -14.28 -17.39
C THR A 95 -11.60 -15.18 -18.06
N PRO A 96 -11.94 -16.44 -18.36
CA PRO A 96 -10.99 -17.36 -19.02
C PRO A 96 -10.41 -16.80 -20.31
N GLN A 97 -11.20 -16.08 -21.09
CA GLN A 97 -10.77 -15.46 -22.36
C GLN A 97 -9.73 -14.37 -22.10
N THR A 98 -9.96 -13.51 -21.13
CA THR A 98 -9.01 -12.45 -20.75
C THR A 98 -7.70 -13.05 -20.22
N ILE A 99 -7.78 -14.10 -19.38
CA ILE A 99 -6.58 -14.74 -18.84
C ILE A 99 -5.73 -15.32 -19.97
N ILE A 100 -6.32 -16.07 -20.90
CA ILE A 100 -5.59 -16.66 -22.02
C ILE A 100 -4.93 -15.57 -22.86
N LYS A 101 -5.69 -14.54 -23.25
CA LYS A 101 -5.18 -13.41 -24.03
C LYS A 101 -4.02 -12.71 -23.33
N GLN A 102 -4.19 -12.35 -22.06
CA GLN A 102 -3.16 -11.63 -21.32
C GLN A 102 -1.92 -12.49 -21.02
N MET A 103 -2.06 -13.81 -20.94
CA MET A 103 -0.92 -14.72 -20.85
C MET A 103 -0.05 -14.71 -22.11
N GLU A 104 -0.65 -14.54 -23.28
CA GLU A 104 0.08 -14.43 -24.56
C GLU A 104 0.69 -13.04 -24.74
N GLU A 105 -0.02 -11.98 -24.34
CA GLU A 105 0.33 -10.58 -24.52
C GLU A 105 1.11 -9.97 -23.33
N ARG A 106 1.54 -10.80 -22.33
CA ARG A 106 2.21 -10.27 -21.14
C ARG A 106 3.50 -9.53 -21.50
N LYS A 107 3.72 -8.45 -20.80
CA LYS A 107 4.82 -7.52 -21.00
C LYS A 107 5.93 -7.71 -19.99
N LEU A 108 7.09 -7.16 -20.27
CA LEU A 108 8.15 -7.08 -19.27
C LEU A 108 7.72 -6.19 -18.10
N ASP A 109 8.14 -6.56 -16.91
CA ASP A 109 7.88 -5.82 -15.68
C ASP A 109 8.32 -4.35 -15.78
N SER A 110 9.44 -4.07 -16.44
CA SER A 110 9.98 -2.73 -16.63
C SER A 110 9.06 -1.77 -17.40
N GLU A 111 8.10 -2.27 -18.17
CA GLU A 111 7.12 -1.41 -18.86
C GLU A 111 6.14 -0.74 -17.88
N TYR A 112 6.07 -1.25 -16.66
CA TYR A 112 5.21 -0.74 -15.58
C TYR A 112 5.95 0.11 -14.54
N ASP A 113 7.20 0.51 -14.80
CA ASP A 113 8.01 1.30 -13.86
C ASP A 113 7.33 2.61 -13.43
N ASN A 114 6.73 3.33 -14.38
CA ASN A 114 6.03 4.57 -14.06
C ASN A 114 4.84 4.34 -13.12
N LEU A 115 4.10 3.25 -13.34
CA LEU A 115 2.97 2.87 -12.49
C LEU A 115 3.43 2.49 -11.07
N TYR A 116 4.55 1.77 -10.98
CA TYR A 116 5.17 1.44 -9.70
C TYR A 116 5.59 2.70 -8.92
N TYR A 117 6.31 3.61 -9.57
CA TYR A 117 6.76 4.84 -8.91
C TYR A 117 5.61 5.76 -8.52
N GLU A 118 4.53 5.83 -9.33
CA GLU A 118 3.30 6.54 -8.97
C GLU A 118 2.67 5.95 -7.69
N GLY A 119 2.52 4.63 -7.63
CA GLY A 119 1.97 3.94 -6.48
C GLY A 119 2.84 4.08 -5.23
N LEU A 120 4.16 4.00 -5.39
CA LEU A 120 5.12 4.16 -4.30
C LEU A 120 5.11 5.58 -3.73
N ALA A 121 5.12 6.60 -4.61
CA ALA A 121 5.03 8.00 -4.19
C ALA A 121 3.73 8.26 -3.41
N ARG A 122 2.60 7.72 -3.87
CA ARG A 122 1.33 7.80 -3.14
C ARG A 122 1.44 7.15 -1.76
N THR A 123 2.01 5.96 -1.68
CA THR A 123 2.20 5.25 -0.40
C THR A 123 3.01 6.10 0.58
N TYR A 124 4.09 6.72 0.12
CA TYR A 124 4.92 7.59 0.96
C TYR A 124 4.15 8.82 1.44
N ILE A 125 3.45 9.51 0.53
CA ILE A 125 2.68 10.71 0.87
C ILE A 125 1.57 10.38 1.86
N ASP A 126 0.79 9.33 1.60
CA ASP A 126 -0.31 8.90 2.49
C ASP A 126 0.23 8.55 3.88
N TRP A 127 1.38 7.88 3.96
CA TRP A 127 2.00 7.55 5.24
C TRP A 127 2.52 8.79 5.99
N ILE A 128 3.27 9.67 5.30
CA ILE A 128 3.81 10.90 5.90
C ILE A 128 2.67 11.79 6.43
N LEU A 129 1.64 12.01 5.62
CA LEU A 129 0.48 12.80 6.05
C LEU A 129 -0.25 12.13 7.22
N GLY A 130 -0.52 10.84 7.11
CA GLY A 130 -1.23 10.08 8.12
C GLY A 130 -0.55 10.12 9.48
N ILE A 131 0.76 9.83 9.54
CA ILE A 131 1.48 9.79 10.81
C ILE A 131 1.62 11.18 11.45
N ASN A 132 1.97 12.20 10.66
CA ASN A 132 2.19 13.54 11.19
C ASN A 132 0.88 14.19 11.65
N LEU A 133 -0.17 14.11 10.84
CA LEU A 133 -1.47 14.69 11.21
C LEU A 133 -2.11 13.94 12.40
N THR A 134 -2.05 12.60 12.41
CA THR A 134 -2.55 11.81 13.53
C THR A 134 -1.86 12.22 14.83
N ARG A 135 -0.55 12.35 14.84
CA ARG A 135 0.21 12.76 16.03
C ARG A 135 -0.10 14.19 16.46
N SER A 136 -0.10 15.14 15.51
CA SER A 136 -0.41 16.55 15.80
C SER A 136 -1.80 16.72 16.40
N ILE A 137 -2.81 16.16 15.78
CA ILE A 137 -4.21 16.31 16.23
C ILE A 137 -4.42 15.55 17.54
N SER A 138 -3.86 14.36 17.70
CA SER A 138 -3.96 13.60 18.95
C SER A 138 -3.31 14.33 20.12
N SER A 139 -2.19 15.02 19.91
CA SER A 139 -1.54 15.85 20.92
C SER A 139 -2.41 17.04 21.33
N ILE A 140 -3.02 17.72 20.36
CA ILE A 140 -3.91 18.87 20.65
C ILE A 140 -5.19 18.41 21.35
N ALA A 141 -5.79 17.32 20.91
CA ALA A 141 -7.03 16.78 21.47
C ALA A 141 -6.84 16.02 22.80
N ASN A 142 -5.60 15.75 23.18
CA ASN A 142 -5.23 14.91 24.33
C ASN A 142 -5.92 13.53 24.35
N GLN A 143 -6.16 13.00 23.13
CA GLN A 143 -6.71 11.67 22.90
C GLN A 143 -6.28 11.15 21.54
N THR A 144 -6.22 9.83 21.37
CA THR A 144 -5.85 9.23 20.09
C THR A 144 -6.91 9.49 19.02
N MET A 145 -6.54 10.27 18.00
CA MET A 145 -7.39 10.60 16.85
C MET A 145 -6.69 10.17 15.55
N SER A 146 -7.26 9.18 14.88
CA SER A 146 -6.74 8.71 13.60
C SER A 146 -7.13 9.67 12.49
N ILE A 147 -6.15 10.21 11.77
CA ILE A 147 -6.34 11.12 10.66
C ILE A 147 -5.94 10.43 9.38
N GLY A 148 -6.80 10.49 8.38
CA GLY A 148 -6.54 9.91 7.08
C GLY A 148 -7.13 10.74 5.95
N ARG A 149 -6.49 10.65 4.79
CA ARG A 149 -6.85 11.41 3.59
C ARG A 149 -8.32 11.20 3.14
N VAL A 150 -8.86 10.02 3.34
CA VAL A 150 -10.24 9.67 2.93
C VAL A 150 -11.24 9.96 4.03
N ILE A 151 -10.93 9.56 5.27
CA ILE A 151 -11.89 9.66 6.39
C ILE A 151 -12.17 11.11 6.75
N CYS A 152 -11.15 11.96 6.83
CA CYS A 152 -11.33 13.34 7.27
C CYS A 152 -12.27 14.17 6.38
N PRO A 153 -12.13 14.18 5.04
CA PRO A 153 -13.08 14.87 4.17
C PRO A 153 -14.51 14.35 4.31
N ILE A 154 -14.69 13.03 4.49
CA ILE A 154 -16.02 12.45 4.68
C ILE A 154 -16.65 12.94 5.99
N VAL A 155 -15.91 12.91 7.09
CA VAL A 155 -16.38 13.39 8.40
C VAL A 155 -16.74 14.88 8.33
N ILE A 156 -15.89 15.70 7.69
CA ILE A 156 -16.14 17.13 7.50
C ILE A 156 -17.43 17.36 6.69
N ALA A 157 -17.59 16.64 5.58
CA ALA A 157 -18.78 16.78 4.73
C ALA A 157 -20.08 16.38 5.47
N ILE A 158 -20.02 15.31 6.29
CA ILE A 158 -21.17 14.91 7.14
C ILE A 158 -21.46 16.00 8.17
N TYR A 159 -20.44 16.51 8.86
CA TYR A 159 -20.60 17.56 9.87
C TYR A 159 -21.20 18.84 9.27
N GLU A 160 -20.71 19.30 8.14
CA GLU A 160 -21.22 20.49 7.47
C GLU A 160 -22.67 20.32 7.02
N ARG A 161 -23.01 19.13 6.52
CA ARG A 161 -24.41 18.80 6.16
C ARG A 161 -25.33 18.84 7.38
N ASP A 162 -24.94 18.19 8.49
CA ASP A 162 -25.72 18.16 9.72
C ASP A 162 -25.92 19.58 10.28
N LYS A 163 -24.88 20.40 10.27
CA LYS A 163 -24.94 21.81 10.66
C LYS A 163 -25.93 22.58 9.80
N SER A 164 -25.92 22.39 8.49
CA SER A 164 -26.85 23.04 7.56
C SER A 164 -28.31 22.63 7.83
N ILE A 165 -28.58 21.35 8.10
CA ILE A 165 -29.90 20.83 8.46
C ILE A 165 -30.36 21.47 9.78
N TYR A 166 -29.47 21.55 10.77
CA TYR A 166 -29.81 22.12 12.09
C TYR A 166 -30.20 23.61 11.99
N VAL A 167 -29.48 24.37 11.16
CA VAL A 167 -29.78 25.79 10.90
C VAL A 167 -31.14 25.96 10.20
N LEU A 168 -31.46 25.08 9.25
CA LEU A 168 -32.75 25.12 8.54
C LEU A 168 -33.94 24.66 9.42
N ALA A 169 -33.68 23.80 10.40
CA ALA A 169 -34.70 23.26 11.29
C ALA A 169 -34.97 24.13 12.54
N SER A 170 -34.09 25.11 12.82
CA SER A 170 -34.27 26.02 13.96
C SER A 170 -35.24 27.13 13.58
N PRO A 171 -36.47 27.21 14.20
CA PRO A 171 -37.36 28.31 13.97
C PRO A 171 -36.72 29.61 14.49
N SER A 172 -36.78 30.63 13.66
CA SER A 172 -36.40 32.04 13.98
C SER A 172 -37.29 32.63 15.07
#